data_d0d7b0343c5f4085b06f423a091513c9
#
_entry.id   d0d7b0343c5f4085b06f423a091513c9
#
_cell.length_a   1.000
_cell.length_b   1.000
_cell.length_c   1.000
_cell.angle_alpha   90.00
_cell.angle_beta   90.00
_cell.angle_gamma   90.00
#
_symmetry.space_group_name_H-M   'P 1'
#
loop_
_entity.id
_entity.type
_entity.pdbx_description
1 polymer ?
#
loop_
_entity_poly.entity_id
_entity_poly.type
_entity_poly.pdbx_seq_one_letter_code
_entity_poly.pdbx_strand_id
1 'polypeptide(L)'
;MKTLERTRDGVPVIELMDEEPVRTRGLQRVFGILRIAMGWTFLWAFLDKAFGLGFATGRNVETGAIVFGGPDAWVNGGSPTAGVVGFALKGPFKGTIQSITGYEMTQAGPQVAAWVDWFYMVTLLAIGVALVLGIATKLAAIGGIAWMATFYLATAIWPEHNPFLDDHIVEIVVLAGILLANAGRYYGLGKAWQRLGFVKDRRYLH
;
A
#
# COMPACT_ATOMS: atom_id res chain seq x y z
N MET A 1 28.10 -17.20 20.35
CA MET A 1 28.96 -16.05 20.05
C MET A 1 29.58 -16.35 18.70
N LYS A 2 28.98 -15.93 17.57
CA LYS A 2 29.53 -16.08 16.22
C LYS A 2 30.42 -14.89 15.93
N THR A 3 31.65 -15.15 15.57
CA THR A 3 32.71 -14.23 15.23
C THR A 3 32.30 -13.40 14.00
N LEU A 4 32.36 -12.09 14.10
CA LEU A 4 32.22 -11.17 12.97
C LEU A 4 33.46 -11.35 12.07
N GLU A 5 33.32 -11.99 10.92
CA GLU A 5 34.33 -11.93 9.88
C GLU A 5 34.40 -10.52 9.31
N ARG A 6 35.51 -9.86 9.54
CA ARG A 6 35.86 -8.58 8.90
C ARG A 6 36.19 -8.87 7.43
N THR A 7 35.41 -8.29 6.54
CA THR A 7 35.79 -8.19 5.13
C THR A 7 37.00 -7.28 4.95
N ARG A 8 37.80 -7.53 3.94
CA ARG A 8 39.16 -7.01 3.69
C ARG A 8 39.25 -5.49 3.54
N ASP A 9 38.14 -4.76 3.44
CA ASP A 9 38.07 -3.32 3.14
C ASP A 9 37.45 -2.47 4.23
N GLY A 10 37.25 -3.01 5.44
CA GLY A 10 36.90 -2.21 6.64
C GLY A 10 35.51 -1.54 6.63
N VAL A 11 34.70 -1.72 5.62
CA VAL A 11 33.32 -1.26 5.56
C VAL A 11 32.44 -2.35 6.16
N PRO A 12 31.69 -2.06 7.25
CA PRO A 12 30.66 -3.00 7.65
C PRO A 12 29.65 -3.05 6.51
N VAL A 13 29.69 -4.13 5.73
CA VAL A 13 28.54 -4.49 4.92
C VAL A 13 27.43 -4.73 5.92
N ILE A 14 26.54 -3.76 6.04
CA ILE A 14 25.26 -3.99 6.68
C ILE A 14 24.63 -5.05 5.79
N GLU A 15 24.75 -6.28 6.20
CA GLU A 15 24.03 -7.41 5.66
C GLU A 15 22.56 -7.24 6.06
N LEU A 16 21.99 -6.15 5.52
CA LEU A 16 20.57 -5.86 5.53
C LEU A 16 19.92 -7.00 4.78
N MET A 17 19.61 -8.12 5.48
CA MET A 17 18.78 -9.20 4.94
C MET A 17 19.48 -10.58 4.81
N ASP A 18 20.30 -10.97 5.75
CA ASP A 18 20.38 -12.39 6.04
C ASP A 18 19.04 -12.80 6.65
N GLU A 19 18.20 -13.32 5.77
CA GLU A 19 16.81 -13.70 6.05
C GLU A 19 16.80 -14.97 6.94
N GLU A 20 17.15 -14.81 8.23
CA GLU A 20 16.83 -15.88 9.17
C GLU A 20 15.29 -16.00 9.20
N PRO A 21 14.73 -17.11 8.76
CA PRO A 21 13.29 -17.29 8.79
C PRO A 21 12.82 -17.18 10.24
N VAL A 22 11.69 -16.50 10.45
CA VAL A 22 11.05 -16.44 11.76
C VAL A 22 10.91 -17.86 12.30
N ARG A 23 11.62 -18.19 13.40
CA ARG A 23 11.78 -19.57 13.87
C ARG A 23 10.53 -20.15 14.50
N THR A 24 9.72 -19.30 15.12
CA THR A 24 8.53 -19.75 15.86
C THR A 24 7.32 -19.90 14.93
N ARG A 25 6.73 -21.09 14.88
CA ARG A 25 5.52 -21.38 14.08
C ARG A 25 4.36 -20.41 14.34
N GLY A 26 4.22 -19.95 15.60
CA GLY A 26 3.22 -18.94 15.97
C GLY A 26 3.43 -17.62 15.25
N LEU A 27 4.64 -17.09 15.26
CA LEU A 27 4.99 -15.84 14.56
C LEU A 27 4.83 -15.98 13.04
N GLN A 28 5.20 -17.13 12.46
CA GLN A 28 4.99 -17.39 11.03
C GLN A 28 3.50 -17.28 10.65
N ARG A 29 2.62 -17.82 11.49
CA ARG A 29 1.16 -17.74 11.29
C ARG A 29 0.68 -16.29 11.38
N VAL A 30 1.11 -15.56 12.41
CA VAL A 30 0.71 -14.16 12.62
C VAL A 30 1.16 -13.30 11.43
N PHE A 31 2.42 -13.37 11.01
CA PHE A 31 2.89 -12.59 9.86
C PHE A 31 2.23 -13.00 8.54
N GLY A 32 1.91 -14.27 8.35
CA GLY A 32 1.13 -14.72 7.20
C GLY A 32 -0.28 -14.13 7.17
N ILE A 33 -0.96 -14.09 8.32
CA ILE A 33 -2.29 -13.49 8.46
C ILE A 33 -2.22 -11.97 8.29
N LEU A 34 -1.27 -11.29 8.94
CA LEU A 34 -1.07 -9.84 8.80
C LEU A 34 -0.85 -9.46 7.33
N ARG A 35 -0.04 -10.22 6.60
CA ARG A 35 0.19 -9.99 5.18
C ARG A 35 -1.11 -10.09 4.37
N ILE A 36 -1.92 -11.13 4.63
CA ILE A 36 -3.20 -11.31 3.92
C ILE A 36 -4.17 -10.18 4.29
N ALA A 37 -4.24 -9.79 5.56
CA ALA A 37 -5.10 -8.69 6.01
C ALA A 37 -4.69 -7.37 5.36
N MET A 38 -3.40 -7.02 5.37
CA MET A 38 -2.90 -5.83 4.68
C MET A 38 -3.15 -5.88 3.18
N GLY A 39 -2.93 -7.04 2.55
CA GLY A 39 -3.25 -7.22 1.13
C GLY A 39 -4.74 -7.03 0.84
N TRP A 40 -5.60 -7.50 1.73
CA TRP A 40 -7.04 -7.29 1.63
C TRP A 40 -7.43 -5.81 1.76
N THR A 41 -6.78 -5.05 2.64
CA THR A 41 -7.03 -3.60 2.77
C THR A 41 -6.80 -2.88 1.43
N PHE A 42 -5.66 -3.13 0.77
CA PHE A 42 -5.37 -2.55 -0.55
C PHE A 42 -6.31 -3.06 -1.64
N LEU A 43 -6.55 -4.37 -1.67
CA LEU A 43 -7.44 -4.98 -2.67
C LEU A 43 -8.89 -4.49 -2.51
N TRP A 44 -9.36 -4.37 -1.28
CA TRP A 44 -10.69 -3.85 -1.00
C TRP A 44 -10.82 -2.39 -1.42
N ALA A 45 -9.81 -1.56 -1.12
CA ALA A 45 -9.80 -0.17 -1.58
C ALA A 45 -9.87 -0.07 -3.10
N PHE A 46 -9.20 -0.97 -3.84
CA PHE A 46 -9.34 -1.08 -5.28
C PHE A 46 -10.76 -1.47 -5.69
N LEU A 47 -11.31 -2.54 -5.12
CA LEU A 47 -12.64 -3.07 -5.49
C LEU A 47 -13.75 -2.04 -5.22
N ASP A 48 -13.72 -1.39 -4.06
CA ASP A 48 -14.72 -0.37 -3.72
C ASP A 48 -14.69 0.81 -4.69
N LYS A 49 -13.50 1.30 -5.04
CA LYS A 49 -13.34 2.40 -6.00
C LYS A 49 -13.64 1.98 -7.44
N ALA A 50 -13.24 0.77 -7.82
CA ALA A 50 -13.50 0.27 -9.17
C ALA A 50 -15.00 0.13 -9.44
N PHE A 51 -15.74 -0.44 -8.49
CA PHE A 51 -17.13 -0.86 -8.69
C PHE A 51 -18.16 -0.04 -7.91
N GLY A 52 -17.75 0.92 -7.07
CA GLY A 52 -18.67 1.72 -6.27
C GLY A 52 -19.47 0.87 -5.29
N LEU A 53 -18.81 0.17 -4.38
CA LEU A 53 -19.43 -0.80 -3.47
C LEU A 53 -20.09 -0.18 -2.24
N GLY A 54 -20.08 1.16 -2.12
CA GLY A 54 -20.80 1.89 -1.08
C GLY A 54 -20.07 2.00 0.25
N PHE A 55 -18.77 1.76 0.30
CA PHE A 55 -17.95 2.01 1.48
C PHE A 55 -17.33 3.42 1.43
N ALA A 56 -16.29 3.64 0.63
CA ALA A 56 -15.73 4.96 0.38
C ALA A 56 -16.21 5.56 -0.95
N THR A 57 -16.72 4.74 -1.88
CA THR A 57 -17.19 5.15 -3.20
C THR A 57 -18.63 4.73 -3.40
N GLY A 58 -19.48 5.63 -3.91
CA GLY A 58 -20.89 5.37 -4.12
C GLY A 58 -21.77 5.55 -2.88
N ARG A 59 -21.23 6.16 -1.82
CA ARG A 59 -21.99 6.52 -0.61
C ARG A 59 -22.15 8.03 -0.51
N ASN A 60 -23.38 8.50 -0.40
CA ASN A 60 -23.66 9.88 -0.05
C ASN A 60 -23.37 10.10 1.44
N VAL A 61 -22.46 11.03 1.75
CA VAL A 61 -21.96 11.28 3.12
C VAL A 61 -23.07 11.89 4.00
N GLU A 62 -23.94 12.71 3.42
CA GLU A 62 -24.99 13.43 4.16
C GLU A 62 -26.19 12.54 4.48
N THR A 63 -26.64 11.74 3.51
CA THR A 63 -27.85 10.93 3.65
C THR A 63 -27.57 9.48 4.02
N GLY A 64 -26.32 9.03 3.90
CA GLY A 64 -25.94 7.62 4.04
C GLY A 64 -26.44 6.70 2.90
N ALA A 65 -27.12 7.26 1.90
CA ALA A 65 -27.62 6.49 0.77
C ALA A 65 -26.48 5.88 -0.05
N ILE A 66 -26.65 4.63 -0.49
CA ILE A 66 -25.67 3.89 -1.27
C ILE A 66 -26.21 3.70 -2.67
N VAL A 67 -25.40 4.07 -3.67
CA VAL A 67 -25.66 3.83 -5.08
C VAL A 67 -24.58 2.88 -5.61
N PHE A 68 -24.84 1.59 -5.54
CA PHE A 68 -23.94 0.56 -6.04
C PHE A 68 -23.72 0.73 -7.55
N GLY A 69 -22.44 0.71 -7.98
CA GLY A 69 -22.10 0.84 -9.39
C GLY A 69 -22.53 2.18 -10.00
N GLY A 70 -22.65 3.23 -9.18
CA GLY A 70 -23.04 4.56 -9.62
C GLY A 70 -21.97 5.27 -10.48
N PRO A 71 -22.21 6.53 -10.85
CA PRO A 71 -21.28 7.32 -11.66
C PRO A 71 -19.93 7.57 -11.00
N ASP A 72 -19.85 7.45 -9.66
CA ASP A 72 -18.61 7.61 -8.90
C ASP A 72 -17.68 6.39 -9.05
N ALA A 73 -18.19 5.25 -9.52
CA ALA A 73 -17.37 4.07 -9.78
C ALA A 73 -16.40 4.32 -10.94
N TRP A 74 -15.13 3.92 -10.75
CA TRP A 74 -14.10 4.13 -11.77
C TRP A 74 -14.44 3.51 -13.13
N VAL A 75 -15.02 2.30 -13.13
CA VAL A 75 -15.48 1.62 -14.37
C VAL A 75 -16.57 2.38 -15.12
N ASN A 76 -17.25 3.32 -14.45
CA ASN A 76 -18.30 4.17 -15.03
C ASN A 76 -17.82 5.61 -15.26
N GLY A 77 -16.52 5.86 -15.18
CA GLY A 77 -15.91 7.15 -15.45
C GLY A 77 -15.70 8.05 -14.23
N GLY A 78 -15.98 7.55 -13.02
CA GLY A 78 -15.64 8.25 -11.78
C GLY A 78 -14.13 8.37 -11.58
N SER A 79 -13.69 9.38 -10.83
CA SER A 79 -12.27 9.56 -10.47
C SER A 79 -12.00 9.13 -9.03
N PRO A 80 -11.26 8.03 -8.81
CA PRO A 80 -10.93 7.52 -7.48
C PRO A 80 -10.11 8.49 -6.62
N THR A 81 -9.36 9.40 -7.24
CA THR A 81 -8.42 10.29 -6.53
C THR A 81 -8.87 11.74 -6.46
N ALA A 82 -9.78 12.18 -7.33
CA ALA A 82 -10.19 13.59 -7.40
C ALA A 82 -10.74 14.13 -6.08
N GLY A 83 -11.55 13.35 -5.37
CA GLY A 83 -12.10 13.73 -4.06
C GLY A 83 -10.99 13.93 -3.00
N VAL A 84 -10.01 13.04 -2.97
CA VAL A 84 -8.88 13.14 -2.04
C VAL A 84 -8.03 14.37 -2.38
N VAL A 85 -7.67 14.56 -3.65
CA VAL A 85 -6.84 15.69 -4.10
C VAL A 85 -7.57 17.02 -3.93
N GLY A 86 -8.89 17.04 -4.13
CA GLY A 86 -9.71 18.25 -3.97
C GLY A 86 -9.96 18.64 -2.52
N PHE A 87 -10.36 17.69 -1.69
CA PHE A 87 -10.93 17.98 -0.37
C PHE A 87 -10.15 17.44 0.82
N ALA A 88 -9.47 16.29 0.68
CA ALA A 88 -8.80 15.67 1.83
C ALA A 88 -7.37 16.15 2.06
N LEU A 89 -6.71 16.75 1.06
CA LEU A 89 -5.36 17.26 1.21
C LEU A 89 -5.27 18.36 2.25
N LYS A 90 -4.38 18.18 3.22
CA LYS A 90 -4.05 19.11 4.29
C LYS A 90 -2.54 19.41 4.28
N GLY A 91 -2.12 20.40 5.02
CA GLY A 91 -0.71 20.67 5.26
C GLY A 91 0.07 21.31 4.09
N PRO A 92 1.41 21.34 4.21
CA PRO A 92 2.27 22.16 3.36
C PRO A 92 2.39 21.66 1.92
N PHE A 93 2.11 20.38 1.67
CA PHE A 93 2.28 19.75 0.35
C PHE A 93 1.04 19.84 -0.55
N LYS A 94 -0.08 20.37 -0.05
CA LYS A 94 -1.35 20.44 -0.79
C LYS A 94 -1.18 21.04 -2.19
N GLY A 95 -0.63 22.25 -2.29
CA GLY A 95 -0.47 22.94 -3.56
C GLY A 95 0.45 22.21 -4.54
N THR A 96 1.52 21.61 -4.03
CA THR A 96 2.45 20.82 -4.84
C THR A 96 1.78 19.57 -5.41
N ILE A 97 1.04 18.83 -4.58
CA ILE A 97 0.32 17.64 -5.01
C ILE A 97 -0.75 18.01 -6.04
N GLN A 98 -1.53 19.05 -5.81
CA GLN A 98 -2.54 19.52 -6.75
C GLN A 98 -1.93 19.92 -8.11
N SER A 99 -0.79 20.60 -8.10
CA SER A 99 -0.08 20.96 -9.32
C SER A 99 0.42 19.73 -10.10
N ILE A 100 1.03 18.76 -9.42
CA ILE A 100 1.55 17.54 -10.06
C ILE A 100 0.42 16.68 -10.62
N THR A 101 -0.71 16.60 -9.91
CA THR A 101 -1.86 15.78 -10.30
C THR A 101 -2.74 16.42 -11.37
N GLY A 102 -2.43 17.67 -11.79
CA GLY A 102 -3.27 18.41 -12.74
C GLY A 102 -4.68 18.67 -12.19
N TYR A 103 -4.75 18.98 -10.88
CA TYR A 103 -6.03 19.23 -10.23
C TYR A 103 -6.71 20.49 -10.75
N GLU A 104 -7.98 20.34 -11.09
CA GLU A 104 -8.86 21.45 -11.46
C GLU A 104 -10.22 21.30 -10.78
N MET A 105 -10.76 22.41 -10.27
CA MET A 105 -12.14 22.47 -9.79
C MET A 105 -13.04 22.92 -10.94
N THR A 106 -13.91 22.03 -11.41
CA THR A 106 -14.87 22.29 -12.47
C THR A 106 -16.29 22.45 -11.93
N GLN A 107 -17.25 22.82 -12.78
CA GLN A 107 -18.66 22.83 -12.41
C GLN A 107 -19.20 21.42 -12.08
N ALA A 108 -18.59 20.39 -12.64
CA ALA A 108 -18.92 18.99 -12.36
C ALA A 108 -18.25 18.45 -11.07
N GLY A 109 -17.39 19.24 -10.44
CA GLY A 109 -16.63 18.85 -9.26
C GLY A 109 -15.11 18.78 -9.49
N PRO A 110 -14.36 18.23 -8.53
CA PRO A 110 -12.92 18.09 -8.62
C PRO A 110 -12.52 17.12 -9.72
N GLN A 111 -11.49 17.46 -10.47
CA GLN A 111 -10.90 16.59 -11.50
C GLN A 111 -9.39 16.52 -11.34
N VAL A 112 -8.80 15.44 -11.81
CA VAL A 112 -7.36 15.22 -11.87
C VAL A 112 -6.98 14.64 -13.24
N ALA A 113 -5.71 14.69 -13.59
CA ALA A 113 -5.23 14.06 -14.82
C ALA A 113 -5.46 12.53 -14.76
N ALA A 114 -5.97 11.95 -15.83
CA ALA A 114 -6.36 10.54 -15.89
C ALA A 114 -5.23 9.55 -15.48
N TRP A 115 -3.96 9.90 -15.73
CA TRP A 115 -2.82 9.06 -15.34
C TRP A 115 -2.72 8.86 -13.83
N VAL A 116 -3.22 9.81 -13.02
CA VAL A 116 -3.22 9.74 -11.55
C VAL A 116 -4.14 8.63 -11.08
N ASP A 117 -5.36 8.59 -11.62
CA ASP A 117 -6.34 7.54 -11.31
C ASP A 117 -5.82 6.16 -11.75
N TRP A 118 -5.28 6.06 -12.96
CA TRP A 118 -4.71 4.80 -13.46
C TRP A 118 -3.54 4.33 -12.60
N PHE A 119 -2.60 5.22 -12.28
CA PHE A 119 -1.46 4.88 -11.43
C PHE A 119 -1.90 4.41 -10.05
N TYR A 120 -2.84 5.13 -9.44
CA TYR A 120 -3.40 4.77 -8.13
C TYR A 120 -4.09 3.39 -8.19
N MET A 121 -4.99 3.19 -9.12
CA MET A 121 -5.78 1.95 -9.21
C MET A 121 -4.92 0.73 -9.54
N VAL A 122 -3.99 0.85 -10.49
CA VAL A 122 -3.08 -0.24 -10.85
C VAL A 122 -2.17 -0.61 -9.68
N THR A 123 -1.65 0.38 -8.94
CA THR A 123 -0.79 0.11 -7.78
C THR A 123 -1.56 -0.51 -6.62
N LEU A 124 -2.80 -0.07 -6.32
CA LEU A 124 -3.65 -0.70 -5.30
C LEU A 124 -3.91 -2.17 -5.63
N LEU A 125 -4.29 -2.46 -6.89
CA LEU A 125 -4.53 -3.82 -7.34
C LEU A 125 -3.27 -4.68 -7.24
N ALA A 126 -2.14 -4.18 -7.75
CA ALA A 126 -0.88 -4.91 -7.77
C ALA A 126 -0.39 -5.23 -6.35
N ILE A 127 -0.40 -4.24 -5.44
CA ILE A 127 -0.01 -4.42 -4.03
C ILE A 127 -0.97 -5.39 -3.35
N GLY A 128 -2.27 -5.19 -3.49
CA GLY A 128 -3.29 -6.02 -2.85
C GLY A 128 -3.17 -7.49 -3.27
N VAL A 129 -3.13 -7.76 -4.58
CA VAL A 129 -2.99 -9.12 -5.12
C VAL A 129 -1.66 -9.74 -4.71
N ALA A 130 -0.55 -9.00 -4.81
CA ALA A 130 0.77 -9.50 -4.46
C ALA A 130 0.86 -9.88 -2.97
N LEU A 131 0.32 -9.04 -2.08
CA LEU A 131 0.27 -9.33 -0.65
C LEU A 131 -0.68 -10.49 -0.34
N VAL A 132 -1.87 -10.55 -0.90
CA VAL A 132 -2.82 -11.66 -0.66
C VAL A 132 -2.23 -12.99 -1.12
N LEU A 133 -1.67 -13.04 -2.31
CA LEU A 133 -1.08 -14.28 -2.86
C LEU A 133 0.29 -14.62 -2.26
N GLY A 134 1.00 -13.65 -1.71
CA GLY A 134 2.37 -13.83 -1.19
C GLY A 134 3.44 -13.87 -2.28
N ILE A 135 3.18 -13.27 -3.43
CA ILE A 135 4.12 -13.14 -4.55
C ILE A 135 4.72 -11.74 -4.55
N ALA A 136 5.99 -11.60 -4.93
CA ALA A 136 6.70 -10.31 -4.94
C ALA A 136 6.45 -9.47 -3.66
N THR A 137 6.34 -10.13 -2.50
CA THR A 137 5.87 -9.55 -1.22
C THR A 137 6.72 -8.37 -0.77
N LYS A 138 8.04 -8.40 -1.03
CA LYS A 138 8.94 -7.30 -0.68
C LYS A 138 8.62 -6.03 -1.46
N LEU A 139 8.45 -6.15 -2.79
CA LEU A 139 8.07 -5.00 -3.61
C LEU A 139 6.70 -4.46 -3.23
N ALA A 140 5.75 -5.35 -2.99
CA ALA A 140 4.41 -4.96 -2.56
C ALA A 140 4.42 -4.24 -1.20
N ALA A 141 5.20 -4.74 -0.23
CA ALA A 141 5.33 -4.09 1.07
C ALA A 141 6.00 -2.71 0.95
N ILE A 142 7.06 -2.58 0.14
CA ILE A 142 7.71 -1.29 -0.11
C ILE A 142 6.73 -0.32 -0.80
N GLY A 143 6.00 -0.77 -1.81
CA GLY A 143 4.99 0.04 -2.48
C GLY A 143 3.87 0.48 -1.54
N GLY A 144 3.41 -0.42 -0.66
CA GLY A 144 2.43 -0.09 0.37
C GLY A 144 2.95 0.93 1.37
N ILE A 145 4.19 0.78 1.84
CA ILE A 145 4.85 1.78 2.71
C ILE A 145 4.90 3.14 2.03
N ALA A 146 5.30 3.18 0.75
CA ALA A 146 5.36 4.43 0.00
C ALA A 146 3.98 5.10 -0.12
N TRP A 147 2.90 4.33 -0.37
CA TRP A 147 1.54 4.85 -0.37
C TRP A 147 1.11 5.38 0.99
N MET A 148 1.31 4.61 2.07
CA MET A 148 0.93 5.04 3.41
C MET A 148 1.73 6.30 3.83
N ALA A 149 3.01 6.38 3.52
CA ALA A 149 3.81 7.57 3.76
C ALA A 149 3.28 8.78 2.95
N THR A 150 2.91 8.57 1.68
CA THR A 150 2.32 9.62 0.85
C THR A 150 1.00 10.10 1.43
N PHE A 151 0.12 9.21 1.85
CA PHE A 151 -1.16 9.58 2.47
C PHE A 151 -0.94 10.32 3.80
N TYR A 152 -0.05 9.83 4.66
CA TYR A 152 0.29 10.54 5.90
C TYR A 152 0.74 11.98 5.62
N LEU A 153 1.70 12.16 4.72
CA LEU A 153 2.22 13.47 4.35
C LEU A 153 1.17 14.38 3.67
N ALA A 154 0.24 13.79 2.96
CA ALA A 154 -0.77 14.52 2.18
C ALA A 154 -2.01 14.90 3.00
N THR A 155 -2.46 14.00 3.89
CA THR A 155 -3.79 14.13 4.51
C THR A 155 -3.76 14.19 6.05
N ALA A 156 -2.71 13.66 6.69
CA ALA A 156 -2.67 13.40 8.12
C ALA A 156 -1.62 14.19 8.91
N ILE A 157 -0.83 15.03 8.30
CA ILE A 157 0.10 15.93 9.02
C ILE A 157 -0.71 17.14 9.53
N TRP A 158 -0.77 17.43 10.76
CA TRP A 158 -0.54 16.71 12.00
C TRP A 158 -1.83 15.98 12.38
N PRO A 159 -1.79 14.75 12.93
CA PRO A 159 -3.01 14.03 13.33
C PRO A 159 -3.82 14.81 14.38
N GLU A 160 -5.15 14.76 14.28
CA GLU A 160 -6.05 15.55 15.16
C GLU A 160 -6.07 15.01 16.61
N HIS A 161 -5.85 13.71 16.79
CA HIS A 161 -6.02 13.03 18.08
C HIS A 161 -4.74 12.46 18.67
N ASN A 162 -3.60 12.60 17.98
CA ASN A 162 -2.31 12.11 18.43
C ASN A 162 -1.19 12.98 17.86
N PRO A 163 -0.10 13.28 18.61
CA PRO A 163 0.97 14.13 18.10
C PRO A 163 1.64 13.68 16.81
N PHE A 164 1.79 12.36 16.60
CA PHE A 164 2.55 11.83 15.47
C PHE A 164 1.91 10.60 14.81
N LEU A 165 1.10 9.83 15.56
CA LEU A 165 0.60 8.53 15.11
C LEU A 165 -0.81 8.65 14.56
N ASP A 166 -0.98 8.13 13.36
CA ASP A 166 -2.27 7.83 12.76
C ASP A 166 -2.26 6.42 12.17
N ASP A 167 -3.35 6.02 11.55
CA ASP A 167 -3.49 4.69 10.99
C ASP A 167 -2.43 4.39 9.91
N HIS A 168 -2.03 5.40 9.11
CA HIS A 168 -1.02 5.22 8.07
C HIS A 168 0.35 4.83 8.64
N ILE A 169 0.75 5.45 9.76
CA ILE A 169 2.03 5.11 10.43
C ILE A 169 1.98 3.69 10.99
N VAL A 170 0.84 3.28 11.57
CA VAL A 170 0.67 1.90 12.05
C VAL A 170 0.77 0.90 10.89
N GLU A 171 0.14 1.19 9.76
CA GLU A 171 0.22 0.36 8.57
C GLU A 171 1.63 0.28 7.98
N ILE A 172 2.40 1.38 8.00
CA ILE A 172 3.82 1.37 7.64
C ILE A 172 4.61 0.40 8.51
N VAL A 173 4.41 0.42 9.83
CA VAL A 173 5.11 -0.48 10.76
C VAL A 173 4.71 -1.94 10.51
N VAL A 174 3.43 -2.22 10.26
CA VAL A 174 2.96 -3.57 9.92
C VAL A 174 3.58 -4.05 8.61
N LEU A 175 3.59 -3.22 7.56
CA LEU A 175 4.20 -3.54 6.27
C LEU A 175 5.71 -3.76 6.38
N ALA A 176 6.40 -2.97 7.19
CA ALA A 176 7.82 -3.17 7.50
C ALA A 176 8.05 -4.50 8.22
N GLY A 177 7.19 -4.88 9.16
CA GLY A 177 7.22 -6.18 9.80
C GLY A 177 7.02 -7.34 8.81
N ILE A 178 6.07 -7.22 7.88
CA ILE A 178 5.82 -8.19 6.80
C ILE A 178 7.04 -8.33 5.90
N LEU A 179 7.67 -7.22 5.54
CA LEU A 179 8.89 -7.16 4.73
C LEU A 179 10.04 -7.89 5.42
N LEU A 180 10.35 -7.52 6.67
CA LEU A 180 11.46 -8.07 7.45
C LEU A 180 11.27 -9.53 7.83
N ALA A 181 10.02 -9.96 8.11
CA ALA A 181 9.67 -11.34 8.39
C ALA A 181 9.68 -12.24 7.15
N ASN A 182 9.89 -11.69 5.93
CA ASN A 182 9.75 -12.40 4.66
C ASN A 182 8.42 -13.19 4.58
N ALA A 183 7.32 -12.51 4.95
CA ALA A 183 6.02 -13.15 5.20
C ALA A 183 5.39 -13.78 3.95
N GLY A 184 5.91 -13.52 2.76
CA GLY A 184 5.49 -14.17 1.51
C GLY A 184 5.63 -15.69 1.52
N ARG A 185 6.51 -16.24 2.36
CA ARG A 185 6.72 -17.69 2.51
C ARG A 185 5.62 -18.39 3.33
N TYR A 186 4.82 -17.64 4.08
CA TYR A 186 3.82 -18.16 5.00
C TYR A 186 2.42 -17.99 4.40
N TYR A 187 1.68 -19.07 4.26
CA TYR A 187 0.34 -19.08 3.63
C TYR A 187 0.30 -18.39 2.26
N GLY A 188 0.33 -19.16 1.18
CA GLY A 188 0.19 -18.63 -0.17
C GLY A 188 1.18 -19.23 -1.18
N LEU A 189 1.34 -18.53 -2.28
CA LEU A 189 2.11 -18.98 -3.45
C LEU A 189 3.61 -18.60 -3.38
N GLY A 190 4.06 -17.92 -2.32
CA GLY A 190 5.42 -17.37 -2.25
C GLY A 190 6.53 -18.41 -2.41
N LYS A 191 6.36 -19.62 -1.87
CA LYS A 191 7.34 -20.71 -2.06
C LYS A 191 7.41 -21.19 -3.52
N ALA A 192 6.26 -21.23 -4.22
CA ALA A 192 6.20 -21.59 -5.63
C ALA A 192 6.79 -20.45 -6.49
N TRP A 193 6.44 -19.20 -6.15
CA TRP A 193 6.96 -18.00 -6.79
C TRP A 193 8.50 -17.95 -6.76
N GLN A 194 9.13 -18.20 -5.61
CA GLN A 194 10.57 -18.17 -5.44
C GLN A 194 11.32 -19.25 -6.24
N ARG A 195 10.63 -20.30 -6.71
CA ARG A 195 11.20 -21.36 -7.55
C ARG A 195 11.25 -21.01 -9.04
N LEU A 196 10.55 -19.95 -9.45
CA LEU A 196 10.56 -19.50 -10.85
C LEU A 196 11.95 -19.01 -11.25
N GLY A 197 12.42 -19.42 -12.43
CA GLY A 197 13.78 -19.15 -12.89
C GLY A 197 14.15 -17.66 -12.88
N PHE A 198 13.22 -16.79 -13.30
CA PHE A 198 13.45 -15.33 -13.31
C PHE A 198 13.40 -14.67 -11.91
N VAL A 199 12.83 -15.37 -10.91
CA VAL A 199 12.70 -14.89 -9.53
C VAL A 199 13.86 -15.37 -8.67
N LYS A 200 14.30 -16.60 -8.87
CA LYS A 200 15.27 -17.32 -8.02
C LYS A 200 16.51 -16.50 -7.68
N ASP A 201 17.03 -15.76 -8.67
CA ASP A 201 18.29 -15.01 -8.54
C ASP A 201 18.04 -13.53 -8.15
N ARG A 202 16.80 -13.14 -7.95
CA ARG A 202 16.40 -11.75 -7.66
C ARG A 202 15.77 -11.63 -6.29
N ARG A 203 16.58 -11.39 -5.26
CA ARG A 203 16.15 -11.32 -3.85
C ARG A 203 15.03 -10.29 -3.58
N TYR A 204 14.95 -9.24 -4.38
CA TYR A 204 13.89 -8.21 -4.25
C TYR A 204 12.52 -8.68 -4.73
N LEU A 205 12.44 -9.80 -5.46
CA LEU A 205 11.18 -10.41 -5.90
C LEU A 205 10.64 -11.49 -4.94
N HIS A 206 11.35 -11.77 -3.87
CA HIS A 206 10.95 -12.78 -2.88
C HIS A 206 9.82 -12.32 -1.98
#